data_0b6f41a454888376b24358dc4fe4a40b
#
_entry.id   0b6f41a454888376b24358dc4fe4a40b
#
_cell.length_a   1.000
_cell.length_b   1.000
_cell.length_c   1.000
_cell.angle_alpha   90.00
_cell.angle_beta   90.00
_cell.angle_gamma   90.00
#
_symmetry.space_group_name_H-M   'P 1'
#
loop_
_entity.id
_entity.type
_entity.pdbx_description
1 polymer ?
#
loop_
_entity_poly.entity_id
_entity_poly.type
_entity_poly.pdbx_seq_one_letter_code
_entity_poly.pdbx_strand_id
1 'polypeptide(L)'
;GQGLATYRELIRNLSVKSKPEGGALTMVLDRWINSVQTAVAEGGISMDSSEFNKAVEERILSVVRQMQDLVHGFDFARLLTLYFRAFTDGDDELKGKVLKWFRGEYTTRTEAKQELGVTVIITDDDWYEYLKLFAYFFRQAGYQGLMVFFDELVNIYKIPNAISRQYNYEKILTM
;
A
#
# COMPACT_ATOMS: atom_id res chain seq x y z
N GLY A 1 -0.89 -6.41 -18.50
CA GLY A 1 0.16 -5.49 -18.87
C GLY A 1 1.40 -5.66 -18.03
N GLN A 2 2.49 -5.09 -18.48
CA GLN A 2 3.80 -5.24 -17.83
C GLN A 2 3.91 -4.36 -16.57
N GLY A 3 3.28 -3.19 -16.54
CA GLY A 3 3.35 -2.28 -15.42
C GLY A 3 2.70 -2.83 -14.16
N LEU A 4 1.49 -3.37 -14.28
CA LEU A 4 0.80 -4.04 -13.17
C LEU A 4 1.56 -5.29 -12.70
N ALA A 5 2.18 -6.05 -13.62
CA ALA A 5 3.01 -7.18 -13.25
C ALA A 5 4.24 -6.74 -12.44
N THR A 6 4.89 -5.65 -12.85
CA THR A 6 6.01 -5.04 -12.12
C THR A 6 5.56 -4.59 -10.73
N TYR A 7 4.44 -3.89 -10.62
CA TYR A 7 3.88 -3.48 -9.34
C TYR A 7 3.64 -4.67 -8.39
N ARG A 8 3.01 -5.73 -8.90
CA ARG A 8 2.75 -6.96 -8.12
C ARG A 8 4.03 -7.57 -7.58
N GLU A 9 5.06 -7.65 -8.41
CA GLU A 9 6.36 -8.18 -7.99
C GLU A 9 7.05 -7.28 -6.96
N LEU A 10 7.00 -5.95 -7.13
CA LEU A 10 7.54 -5.01 -6.16
C LEU A 10 6.86 -5.16 -4.80
N ILE A 11 5.54 -5.21 -4.76
CA ILE A 11 4.81 -5.34 -3.50
C ILE A 11 5.00 -6.72 -2.88
N ARG A 12 5.03 -7.79 -3.68
CA ARG A 12 5.31 -9.16 -3.20
C ARG A 12 6.70 -9.27 -2.56
N ASN A 13 7.69 -8.64 -3.16
CA ASN A 13 9.08 -8.68 -2.71
C ASN A 13 9.44 -7.53 -1.75
N LEU A 14 8.45 -6.74 -1.32
CA LEU A 14 8.68 -5.69 -0.33
C LEU A 14 9.38 -6.27 0.89
N SER A 15 10.53 -5.72 1.22
CA SER A 15 11.35 -6.16 2.33
C SER A 15 11.72 -5.00 3.26
N VAL A 16 11.94 -5.32 4.51
CA VAL A 16 12.48 -4.43 5.53
C VAL A 16 13.61 -5.15 6.27
N LYS A 17 14.41 -4.41 7.03
CA LYS A 17 15.55 -5.00 7.75
C LYS A 17 15.20 -6.23 8.59
N SER A 18 14.01 -6.24 9.21
CA SER A 18 13.53 -7.35 10.05
C SER A 18 12.85 -8.48 9.27
N LYS A 19 12.59 -8.28 7.96
CA LYS A 19 12.00 -9.27 7.05
C LYS A 19 12.64 -9.11 5.65
N PRO A 20 13.92 -9.50 5.51
CA PRO A 20 14.69 -9.28 4.29
C PRO A 20 14.26 -10.20 3.13
N GLU A 21 13.60 -11.30 3.42
CA GLU A 21 13.14 -12.29 2.42
C GLU A 21 11.96 -11.83 1.56
N GLY A 22 11.36 -10.69 1.88
CA GLY A 22 10.18 -10.18 1.17
C GLY A 22 8.87 -10.45 1.91
N GLY A 23 7.74 -10.07 1.29
CA GLY A 23 6.40 -10.25 1.87
C GLY A 23 6.14 -9.38 3.10
N ALA A 24 6.81 -8.23 3.21
CA ALA A 24 6.76 -7.40 4.42
C ALA A 24 5.54 -6.49 4.51
N LEU A 25 4.64 -6.43 3.51
CA LEU A 25 3.53 -5.49 3.50
C LEU A 25 2.64 -5.59 4.75
N THR A 26 2.20 -6.80 5.09
CA THR A 26 1.36 -7.04 6.28
C THR A 26 2.06 -6.59 7.55
N MET A 27 3.34 -6.94 7.71
CA MET A 27 4.14 -6.53 8.87
C MET A 27 4.26 -5.02 8.97
N VAL A 28 4.50 -4.32 7.86
CA VAL A 28 4.61 -2.85 7.82
C VAL A 28 3.30 -2.19 8.25
N LEU A 29 2.17 -2.66 7.71
CA LEU A 29 0.85 -2.15 8.06
C LEU A 29 0.51 -2.41 9.53
N ASP A 30 0.72 -3.62 10.02
CA ASP A 30 0.44 -3.99 11.41
C ASP A 30 1.33 -3.21 12.41
N ARG A 31 2.60 -3.06 12.09
CA ARG A 31 3.54 -2.26 12.91
C ARG A 31 3.19 -0.79 12.94
N TRP A 32 2.73 -0.25 11.82
CA TRP A 32 2.25 1.12 11.79
C TRP A 32 1.08 1.34 12.77
N ILE A 33 0.07 0.46 12.72
CA ILE A 33 -1.06 0.53 13.64
C ILE A 33 -0.58 0.38 15.10
N ASN A 34 0.26 -0.60 15.39
CA ASN A 34 0.84 -0.80 16.72
C ASN A 34 1.63 0.43 17.19
N SER A 35 2.38 1.09 16.32
CA SER A 35 3.13 2.30 16.66
C SER A 35 2.21 3.47 17.02
N VAL A 36 1.08 3.59 16.33
CA VAL A 36 0.06 4.60 16.65
C VAL A 36 -0.58 4.30 18.00
N GLN A 37 -0.91 3.05 18.28
CA GLN A 37 -1.45 2.62 19.59
C GLN A 37 -0.47 2.93 20.72
N THR A 38 0.82 2.62 20.53
CA THR A 38 1.87 2.93 21.50
C THR A 38 1.97 4.44 21.75
N ALA A 39 1.97 5.25 20.68
CA ALA A 39 2.04 6.71 20.82
C ALA A 39 0.84 7.29 21.57
N VAL A 40 -0.35 6.76 21.39
CA VAL A 40 -1.56 7.16 22.13
C VAL A 40 -1.44 6.79 23.60
N ALA A 41 -0.96 5.57 23.90
CA ALA A 41 -0.74 5.12 25.28
C ALA A 41 0.33 5.97 26.00
N GLU A 42 1.44 6.27 25.34
CA GLU A 42 2.50 7.14 25.85
C GLU A 42 2.03 8.59 26.06
N GLY A 43 1.04 9.03 25.29
CA GLY A 43 0.36 10.32 25.46
C GLY A 43 -0.55 10.42 26.69
N GLY A 44 -0.66 9.34 27.48
CA GLY A 44 -1.38 9.31 28.76
C GLY A 44 -2.81 8.74 28.68
N ILE A 45 -3.24 8.21 27.53
CA ILE A 45 -4.54 7.55 27.41
C ILE A 45 -4.35 6.06 27.67
N SER A 46 -5.02 5.55 28.73
CA SER A 46 -4.94 4.12 29.08
C SER A 46 -5.53 3.24 27.97
N MET A 47 -4.83 2.14 27.66
CA MET A 47 -5.28 1.13 26.68
C MET A 47 -6.64 0.51 27.02
N ASP A 48 -7.00 0.47 28.31
CA ASP A 48 -8.27 -0.07 28.81
C ASP A 48 -9.40 0.99 28.82
N SER A 49 -9.10 2.26 28.46
CA SER A 49 -10.12 3.30 28.47
C SER A 49 -10.99 3.24 27.20
N SER A 50 -12.27 3.63 27.33
CA SER A 50 -13.19 3.75 26.19
C SER A 50 -12.75 4.79 25.15
N GLU A 51 -11.87 5.71 25.53
CA GLU A 51 -11.34 6.76 24.66
C GLU A 51 -10.16 6.30 23.83
N PHE A 52 -9.49 5.20 24.21
CA PHE A 52 -8.27 4.74 23.55
C PHE A 52 -8.48 4.46 22.06
N ASN A 53 -9.46 3.63 21.71
CA ASN A 53 -9.72 3.27 20.33
C ASN A 53 -10.09 4.48 19.48
N LYS A 54 -10.85 5.41 20.04
CA LYS A 54 -11.20 6.67 19.38
C LYS A 54 -9.96 7.53 19.12
N ALA A 55 -9.08 7.66 20.09
CA ALA A 55 -7.83 8.43 19.93
C ALA A 55 -6.89 7.79 18.89
N VAL A 56 -6.80 6.46 18.85
CA VAL A 56 -6.05 5.74 17.82
C VAL A 56 -6.67 5.98 16.44
N GLU A 57 -7.98 5.85 16.30
CA GLU A 57 -8.69 6.11 15.04
C GLU A 57 -8.48 7.54 14.55
N GLU A 58 -8.61 8.53 15.41
CA GLU A 58 -8.35 9.94 15.06
C GLU A 58 -6.92 10.17 14.55
N ARG A 59 -5.96 9.49 15.15
CA ARG A 59 -4.54 9.57 14.73
C ARG A 59 -4.32 8.92 13.37
N ILE A 60 -4.91 7.73 13.14
CA ILE A 60 -4.92 7.03 11.84
C ILE A 60 -5.56 7.91 10.77
N LEU A 61 -6.73 8.48 11.04
CA LEU A 61 -7.44 9.36 10.12
C LEU A 61 -6.66 10.64 9.81
N SER A 62 -5.88 11.15 10.74
CA SER A 62 -5.00 12.30 10.50
C SER A 62 -3.95 12.01 9.42
N VAL A 63 -3.30 10.85 9.49
CA VAL A 63 -2.33 10.42 8.47
C VAL A 63 -3.02 10.20 7.12
N VAL A 64 -4.16 9.52 7.14
CA VAL A 64 -4.95 9.17 5.97
C VAL A 64 -5.46 10.42 5.22
N ARG A 65 -5.90 11.46 5.95
CA ARG A 65 -6.35 12.72 5.33
C ARG A 65 -5.25 13.42 4.53
N GLN A 66 -4.01 13.35 4.98
CA GLN A 66 -2.87 13.93 4.26
C GLN A 66 -2.63 13.28 2.89
N MET A 67 -3.10 12.04 2.70
CA MET A 67 -2.96 11.31 1.44
C MET A 67 -4.11 11.59 0.47
N GLN A 68 -5.25 12.09 0.93
CA GLN A 68 -6.47 12.26 0.10
C GLN A 68 -6.28 13.25 -1.05
N ASP A 69 -5.40 14.22 -0.89
CA ASP A 69 -5.10 15.23 -1.92
C ASP A 69 -4.10 14.73 -2.99
N LEU A 70 -3.52 13.56 -2.79
CA LEU A 70 -2.62 12.93 -3.75
C LEU A 70 -3.43 12.20 -4.85
N VAL A 71 -2.82 12.03 -6.02
CA VAL A 71 -3.44 11.26 -7.12
C VAL A 71 -3.77 9.84 -6.62
N HIS A 72 -5.02 9.42 -6.80
CA HIS A 72 -5.58 8.17 -6.24
C HIS A 72 -5.52 8.05 -4.70
N GLY A 73 -5.16 9.13 -4.01
CA GLY A 73 -4.98 9.12 -2.56
C GLY A 73 -6.27 8.84 -1.79
N PHE A 74 -7.42 9.27 -2.30
CA PHE A 74 -8.72 9.06 -1.65
C PHE A 74 -9.05 7.57 -1.46
N ASP A 75 -8.96 6.77 -2.52
CA ASP A 75 -9.24 5.34 -2.45
C ASP A 75 -8.19 4.60 -1.62
N PHE A 76 -6.91 4.94 -1.80
CA PHE A 76 -5.83 4.38 -1.00
C PHE A 76 -6.03 4.64 0.51
N ALA A 77 -6.37 5.86 0.86
CA ALA A 77 -6.70 6.27 2.22
C ALA A 77 -7.90 5.48 2.80
N ARG A 78 -8.93 5.28 1.99
CA ARG A 78 -10.10 4.48 2.35
C ARG A 78 -9.72 3.03 2.63
N LEU A 79 -8.84 2.44 1.81
CA LEU A 79 -8.35 1.07 2.02
C LEU A 79 -7.50 0.96 3.29
N LEU A 80 -6.66 1.95 3.61
CA LEU A 80 -5.93 2.00 4.88
C LEU A 80 -6.88 2.04 6.08
N THR A 81 -7.96 2.81 5.99
CA THR A 81 -8.99 2.87 7.04
C THR A 81 -9.72 1.54 7.20
N LEU A 82 -10.07 0.87 6.10
CA LEU A 82 -10.64 -0.47 6.14
C LEU A 82 -9.69 -1.49 6.77
N TYR A 83 -8.42 -1.41 6.43
CA TYR A 83 -7.39 -2.26 7.03
C TYR A 83 -7.30 -2.06 8.55
N PHE A 84 -7.28 -0.81 9.00
CA PHE A 84 -7.27 -0.49 10.42
C PHE A 84 -8.50 -1.05 11.15
N ARG A 85 -9.69 -0.91 10.58
CA ARG A 85 -10.93 -1.46 11.16
C ARG A 85 -10.87 -2.98 11.23
N ALA A 86 -10.47 -3.64 10.15
CA ALA A 86 -10.29 -5.08 10.13
C ALA A 86 -9.29 -5.57 11.18
N PHE A 87 -8.17 -4.86 11.34
CA PHE A 87 -7.17 -5.13 12.35
C PHE A 87 -7.75 -5.01 13.77
N THR A 88 -8.48 -3.94 14.06
CA THR A 88 -9.07 -3.67 15.37
C THR A 88 -10.17 -4.67 15.73
N ASP A 89 -10.99 -5.05 14.76
CA ASP A 89 -12.12 -5.97 14.94
C ASP A 89 -11.70 -7.45 14.91
N GLY A 90 -10.44 -7.75 14.57
CA GLY A 90 -9.96 -9.11 14.38
C GLY A 90 -10.58 -9.79 13.14
N ASP A 91 -11.04 -9.01 12.16
CA ASP A 91 -11.62 -9.51 10.91
C ASP A 91 -10.52 -9.87 9.89
N ASP A 92 -10.00 -11.08 10.01
CA ASP A 92 -8.93 -11.57 9.13
C ASP A 92 -9.37 -11.74 7.68
N GLU A 93 -10.65 -11.99 7.43
CA GLU A 93 -11.20 -12.09 6.07
C GLU A 93 -11.15 -10.72 5.37
N LEU A 94 -11.68 -9.67 6.00
CA LEU A 94 -11.62 -8.32 5.47
C LEU A 94 -10.19 -7.83 5.33
N LYS A 95 -9.34 -8.12 6.32
CA LYS A 95 -7.91 -7.81 6.28
C LYS A 95 -7.24 -8.42 5.04
N GLY A 96 -7.52 -9.69 4.75
CA GLY A 96 -7.03 -10.40 3.56
C GLY A 96 -7.51 -9.78 2.25
N LYS A 97 -8.77 -9.36 2.16
CA LYS A 97 -9.35 -8.68 0.99
C LYS A 97 -8.69 -7.33 0.74
N VAL A 98 -8.42 -6.55 1.79
CA VAL A 98 -7.71 -5.27 1.66
C VAL A 98 -6.27 -5.49 1.20
N LEU A 99 -5.56 -6.48 1.75
CA LEU A 99 -4.21 -6.85 1.30
C LEU A 99 -4.18 -7.28 -0.16
N LYS A 100 -5.17 -8.06 -0.61
CA LYS A 100 -5.36 -8.44 -2.01
C LYS A 100 -5.46 -7.20 -2.91
N TRP A 101 -6.18 -6.18 -2.47
CA TRP A 101 -6.27 -4.92 -3.21
C TRP A 101 -4.92 -4.20 -3.28
N PHE A 102 -4.23 -4.04 -2.17
CA PHE A 102 -2.91 -3.40 -2.13
C PHE A 102 -1.86 -4.13 -2.97
N ARG A 103 -2.00 -5.44 -3.14
CA ARG A 103 -1.13 -6.24 -4.03
C ARG A 103 -1.50 -6.13 -5.51
N GLY A 104 -2.57 -5.40 -5.86
CA GLY A 104 -3.04 -5.28 -7.23
C GLY A 104 -3.64 -6.57 -7.80
N GLU A 105 -4.19 -7.43 -6.96
CA GLU A 105 -4.65 -8.77 -7.34
C GLU A 105 -6.13 -8.80 -7.75
N TYR A 106 -6.89 -7.72 -7.57
CA TYR A 106 -8.23 -7.61 -8.12
C TYR A 106 -8.19 -7.47 -9.64
N THR A 107 -9.01 -8.25 -10.34
CA THR A 107 -9.07 -8.26 -11.80
C THR A 107 -10.25 -7.47 -12.35
N THR A 108 -11.30 -7.29 -11.56
CA THR A 108 -12.49 -6.54 -11.95
C THR A 108 -12.92 -5.54 -10.88
N ARG A 109 -13.45 -4.40 -11.31
CA ARG A 109 -14.03 -3.39 -10.43
C ARG A 109 -15.27 -3.90 -9.70
N THR A 110 -16.01 -4.84 -10.33
CA THR A 110 -17.20 -5.45 -9.74
C THR A 110 -16.84 -6.27 -8.51
N GLU A 111 -15.80 -7.08 -8.60
CA GLU A 111 -15.27 -7.86 -7.48
C GLU A 111 -14.84 -6.96 -6.31
N ALA A 112 -14.05 -5.93 -6.60
CA ALA A 112 -13.60 -4.97 -5.59
C ALA A 112 -14.78 -4.24 -4.92
N LYS A 113 -15.81 -3.89 -5.70
CA LYS A 113 -17.02 -3.27 -5.16
C LYS A 113 -17.80 -4.20 -4.24
N GLN A 114 -17.95 -5.47 -4.61
CA GLN A 114 -18.66 -6.45 -3.80
C GLN A 114 -17.93 -6.75 -2.49
N GLU A 115 -16.60 -6.87 -2.55
CA GLU A 115 -15.80 -7.30 -1.39
C GLU A 115 -15.39 -6.15 -0.47
N LEU A 116 -15.13 -4.95 -1.03
CA LEU A 116 -14.54 -3.81 -0.30
C LEU A 116 -15.39 -2.53 -0.39
N GLY A 117 -16.42 -2.52 -1.22
CA GLY A 117 -17.20 -1.31 -1.48
C GLY A 117 -16.47 -0.22 -2.29
N VAL A 118 -15.32 -0.55 -2.90
CA VAL A 118 -14.56 0.38 -3.76
C VAL A 118 -14.71 0.00 -5.22
N THR A 119 -14.80 1.01 -6.11
CA THR A 119 -14.95 0.80 -7.56
C THR A 119 -13.64 0.98 -8.32
N VAL A 120 -12.54 1.11 -7.61
CA VAL A 120 -11.20 1.33 -8.17
C VAL A 120 -10.34 0.10 -7.93
N ILE A 121 -9.56 -0.28 -8.91
CA ILE A 121 -8.52 -1.32 -8.83
C ILE A 121 -7.24 -0.76 -9.43
N ILE A 122 -6.11 -1.27 -9.01
CA ILE A 122 -4.81 -0.91 -9.56
C ILE A 122 -4.69 -1.50 -10.97
N THR A 123 -4.37 -0.66 -11.92
CA THR A 123 -4.28 -1.02 -13.34
C THR A 123 -2.89 -0.79 -13.92
N ASP A 124 -2.71 -1.15 -15.17
CA ASP A 124 -1.46 -0.94 -15.90
C ASP A 124 -1.16 0.53 -16.19
N ASP A 125 -2.19 1.38 -16.13
CA ASP A 125 -2.05 2.81 -16.41
C ASP A 125 -1.70 3.64 -15.17
N ASP A 126 -2.07 3.17 -13.97
CA ASP A 126 -1.98 3.94 -12.73
C ASP A 126 -1.11 3.28 -11.62
N TRP A 127 -0.55 2.11 -11.86
CA TRP A 127 0.25 1.36 -10.89
C TRP A 127 1.39 2.20 -10.27
N TYR A 128 1.98 3.09 -11.04
CA TYR A 128 3.08 3.91 -10.57
C TYR A 128 2.63 4.98 -9.56
N GLU A 129 1.43 5.53 -9.76
CA GLU A 129 0.83 6.47 -8.79
C GLU A 129 0.60 5.77 -7.45
N TYR A 130 0.15 4.52 -7.47
CA TYR A 130 0.00 3.72 -6.24
C TYR A 130 1.34 3.40 -5.58
N LEU A 131 2.39 3.17 -6.35
CA LEU A 131 3.74 2.98 -5.80
C LEU A 131 4.23 4.25 -5.07
N LYS A 132 3.96 5.43 -5.63
CA LYS A 132 4.25 6.71 -4.97
C LYS A 132 3.45 6.89 -3.68
N LEU A 133 2.19 6.48 -3.66
CA LEU A 133 1.36 6.50 -2.45
C LEU A 133 1.95 5.59 -1.36
N PHE A 134 2.43 4.40 -1.72
CA PHE A 134 3.14 3.54 -0.77
C PHE A 134 4.42 4.19 -0.25
N ALA A 135 5.22 4.81 -1.12
CA ALA A 135 6.43 5.50 -0.70
C ALA A 135 6.12 6.63 0.30
N TYR A 136 5.07 7.40 0.05
CA TYR A 136 4.58 8.42 0.97
C TYR A 136 4.12 7.80 2.29
N PHE A 137 3.28 6.77 2.24
CA PHE A 137 2.78 6.06 3.42
C PHE A 137 3.90 5.48 4.28
N PHE A 138 4.91 4.85 3.67
CA PHE A 138 6.03 4.28 4.41
C PHE A 138 6.81 5.34 5.19
N ARG A 139 6.94 6.54 4.65
CA ARG A 139 7.53 7.66 5.40
C ARG A 139 6.67 8.06 6.60
N GLN A 140 5.36 8.09 6.46
CA GLN A 140 4.43 8.35 7.57
C GLN A 140 4.47 7.22 8.62
N ALA A 141 4.74 6.00 8.20
CA ALA A 141 4.89 4.84 9.07
C ALA A 141 6.25 4.76 9.79
N GLY A 142 7.14 5.74 9.58
CA GLY A 142 8.43 5.84 10.26
C GLY A 142 9.62 5.28 9.47
N TYR A 143 9.42 4.87 8.22
CA TYR A 143 10.51 4.49 7.32
C TYR A 143 11.10 5.73 6.62
N GLN A 144 12.34 5.64 6.18
CA GLN A 144 13.00 6.75 5.48
C GLN A 144 12.51 6.90 4.03
N GLY A 145 11.95 5.87 3.45
CA GLY A 145 11.43 5.84 2.11
C GLY A 145 11.30 4.44 1.55
N LEU A 146 11.02 4.37 0.26
CA LEU A 146 10.99 3.15 -0.54
C LEU A 146 12.15 3.19 -1.54
N MET A 147 12.97 2.15 -1.53
CA MET A 147 14.03 1.95 -2.52
C MET A 147 13.64 0.78 -3.42
N VAL A 148 13.68 1.01 -4.72
CA VAL A 148 13.33 0.00 -5.72
C VAL A 148 14.56 -0.39 -6.50
N PHE A 149 14.84 -1.69 -6.56
CA PHE A 149 15.92 -2.26 -7.33
C PHE A 149 15.36 -3.00 -8.54
N PHE A 150 15.82 -2.64 -9.71
CA PHE A 150 15.54 -3.39 -10.94
C PHE A 150 16.80 -4.15 -11.33
N ASP A 151 16.70 -5.47 -11.29
CA ASP A 151 17.72 -6.34 -11.81
C ASP A 151 17.47 -6.66 -13.28
N GLU A 152 18.52 -6.89 -14.04
CA GLU A 152 18.45 -7.27 -15.46
C GLU A 152 17.62 -6.33 -16.37
N LEU A 153 17.69 -5.01 -16.16
CA LEU A 153 17.10 -4.02 -17.09
C LEU A 153 17.51 -4.26 -18.55
N VAL A 154 18.63 -4.91 -18.77
CA VAL A 154 19.11 -5.37 -20.08
C VAL A 154 18.08 -6.28 -20.79
N ASN A 155 17.20 -6.93 -20.06
CA ASN A 155 16.15 -7.76 -20.67
C ASN A 155 15.09 -6.93 -21.40
N ILE A 156 14.96 -5.63 -21.12
CA ILE A 156 14.10 -4.72 -21.89
C ILE A 156 14.60 -4.65 -23.35
N TYR A 157 15.91 -4.70 -23.55
CA TYR A 157 16.51 -4.74 -24.89
C TYR A 157 16.06 -5.96 -25.71
N LYS A 158 15.74 -7.07 -25.05
CA LYS A 158 15.29 -8.33 -25.70
C LYS A 158 13.82 -8.29 -26.13
N ILE A 159 13.07 -7.25 -25.81
CA ILE A 159 11.67 -7.11 -26.24
C ILE A 159 11.66 -6.94 -27.78
N PRO A 160 11.05 -7.85 -28.54
CA PRO A 160 11.12 -7.83 -30.01
C PRO A 160 10.43 -6.61 -30.63
N ASN A 161 9.33 -6.14 -30.01
CA ASN A 161 8.56 -5.00 -30.49
C ASN A 161 9.22 -3.69 -30.06
N ALA A 162 9.68 -2.90 -31.04
CA ALA A 162 10.36 -1.65 -30.81
C ALA A 162 9.51 -0.60 -30.04
N ILE A 163 8.20 -0.54 -30.35
CA ILE A 163 7.26 0.39 -29.68
C ILE A 163 7.09 0.01 -28.22
N SER A 164 6.89 -1.28 -27.94
CA SER A 164 6.78 -1.78 -26.55
C SER A 164 8.06 -1.57 -25.78
N ARG A 165 9.22 -1.75 -26.41
CA ARG A 165 10.53 -1.50 -25.81
C ARG A 165 10.72 -0.04 -25.47
N GLN A 166 10.42 0.87 -26.41
CA GLN A 166 10.48 2.32 -26.20
C GLN A 166 9.58 2.76 -25.05
N TYR A 167 8.34 2.29 -25.03
CA TYR A 167 7.38 2.60 -23.97
C TYR A 167 7.87 2.15 -22.57
N ASN A 168 8.51 0.98 -22.48
CA ASN A 168 9.07 0.53 -21.20
C ASN A 168 10.28 1.36 -20.76
N TYR A 169 11.15 1.78 -21.68
CA TYR A 169 12.23 2.71 -21.37
C TYR A 169 11.70 4.05 -20.90
N GLU A 170 10.71 4.63 -21.59
CA GLU A 170 10.11 5.90 -21.20
C GLU A 170 9.46 5.83 -19.82
N LYS A 171 8.73 4.76 -19.51
CA LYS A 171 8.18 4.56 -18.16
C LYS A 171 9.24 4.51 -17.08
N ILE A 172 10.35 3.81 -17.31
CA ILE A 172 11.44 3.74 -16.33
C ILE A 172 12.13 5.08 -16.16
N LEU A 173 12.35 5.82 -17.26
CA LEU A 173 13.01 7.13 -17.21
C LEU A 173 12.15 8.24 -16.59
N THR A 174 10.82 8.04 -16.51
CA THR A 174 9.88 8.99 -15.90
C THR A 174 9.52 8.63 -14.44
N MET A 175 10.06 7.55 -13.91
CA MET A 175 10.01 7.18 -12.49
C MET A 175 10.97 8.02 -11.66
#